data_c89d95ee425e0546286b189888e7d922
#
_entry.id   c89d95ee425e0546286b189888e7d922
#
_cell.length_a   1.000
_cell.length_b   1.000
_cell.length_c   1.000
_cell.angle_alpha   90.00
_cell.angle_beta   90.00
_cell.angle_gamma   90.00
#
_symmetry.space_group_name_H-M   'P 1'
#
loop_
_entity.id
_entity.type
_entity.pdbx_description
1 polymer ?
#
loop_
_entity_poly.entity_id
_entity_poly.type
_entity_poly.pdbx_seq_one_letter_code
_entity_poly.pdbx_strand_id
1 'polypeptide(L)'
;MYSGGLDSLGMIYKLLTDPEYKDYKLHIHHIHNRNVEHRDRAEAIVVPMVLKELEQLGFSFVYSESEIGSQPYNGQFMYDTDSINFFAGYICSVNPRIVKVAMGMQANDANHSLEERRIRANKIFTAFTDVEKIFPVLEMTKREIYDSLPESLRNMFWSCRVPVYTKESIQPCGKCKTCLQLKDAGIR
;
A
#
# COMPACT_ATOMS: atom_id res chain seq x y z
N MET A 1 3.36 -2.91 -5.04
CA MET A 1 1.90 -2.87 -4.74
C MET A 1 1.60 -1.58 -3.98
N TYR A 2 0.63 -0.78 -4.45
CA TYR A 2 0.28 0.53 -3.90
C TYR A 2 -1.13 0.51 -3.29
N SER A 3 -1.27 0.86 -2.01
CA SER A 3 -2.55 0.83 -1.27
C SER A 3 -3.16 2.22 -1.05
N GLY A 4 -2.53 3.30 -1.52
CA GLY A 4 -2.95 4.67 -1.20
C GLY A 4 -2.53 5.16 0.19
N GLY A 5 -1.98 4.30 1.05
CA GLY A 5 -1.53 4.65 2.40
C GLY A 5 -0.10 5.20 2.45
N LEU A 6 0.25 5.85 3.58
CA LEU A 6 1.54 6.48 3.80
C LEU A 6 2.73 5.54 3.53
N ASP A 7 2.70 4.32 4.09
CA ASP A 7 3.81 3.38 4.00
C ASP A 7 4.08 2.96 2.55
N SER A 8 3.01 2.72 1.77
CA SER A 8 3.13 2.38 0.35
C SER A 8 3.48 3.58 -0.52
N LEU A 9 3.10 4.80 -0.14
CA LEU A 9 3.54 6.03 -0.81
C LEU A 9 5.03 6.26 -0.58
N GLY A 10 5.51 6.14 0.66
CA GLY A 10 6.94 6.25 0.97
C GLY A 10 7.77 5.19 0.25
N MET A 11 7.27 3.95 0.16
CA MET A 11 7.90 2.90 -0.64
C MET A 11 8.03 3.31 -2.12
N ILE A 12 6.96 3.81 -2.74
CA ILE A 12 7.00 4.27 -4.15
C ILE A 12 8.01 5.39 -4.32
N TYR A 13 7.96 6.39 -3.44
CA TYR A 13 8.87 7.53 -3.51
C TYR A 13 10.34 7.09 -3.37
N LYS A 14 10.62 6.19 -2.43
CA LYS A 14 11.96 5.61 -2.28
C LYS A 14 12.41 4.85 -3.53
N LEU A 15 11.55 4.01 -4.11
CA LEU A 15 11.86 3.29 -5.35
C LEU A 15 12.14 4.21 -6.55
N LEU A 16 11.54 5.41 -6.57
CA LEU A 16 11.74 6.39 -7.63
C LEU A 16 12.98 7.28 -7.44
N THR A 17 13.47 7.42 -6.20
CA THR A 17 14.53 8.39 -5.85
C THR A 17 15.84 7.75 -5.40
N ASP A 18 15.81 6.53 -4.88
CA ASP A 18 17.00 5.85 -4.38
C ASP A 18 17.82 5.28 -5.55
N PRO A 19 19.12 5.62 -5.65
CA PRO A 19 20.02 5.13 -6.69
C PRO A 19 20.09 3.61 -6.83
N GLU A 20 19.77 2.86 -5.76
CA GLU A 20 19.71 1.39 -5.78
C GLU A 20 18.71 0.87 -6.82
N TYR A 21 17.61 1.64 -7.06
CA TYR A 21 16.52 1.21 -7.95
C TYR A 21 16.52 1.88 -9.31
N LYS A 22 17.51 2.71 -9.64
CA LYS A 22 17.57 3.55 -10.87
C LYS A 22 17.45 2.76 -12.19
N ASP A 23 17.92 1.50 -12.18
CA ASP A 23 17.94 0.65 -13.38
C ASP A 23 16.65 -0.17 -13.56
N TYR A 24 15.70 -0.05 -12.62
CA TYR A 24 14.40 -0.71 -12.69
C TYR A 24 13.35 0.23 -13.27
N LYS A 25 12.48 -0.33 -14.12
CA LYS A 25 11.25 0.36 -14.52
C LYS A 25 10.16 0.06 -13.49
N LEU A 26 9.66 1.09 -12.82
CA LEU A 26 8.63 0.93 -11.81
C LEU A 26 7.27 0.67 -12.46
N HIS A 27 6.59 -0.39 -12.02
CA HIS A 27 5.19 -0.66 -12.29
C HIS A 27 4.40 -0.53 -10.97
N ILE A 28 3.57 0.50 -10.87
CA ILE A 28 2.68 0.73 -9.74
C ILE A 28 1.37 -0.01 -10.02
N HIS A 29 0.99 -0.93 -9.12
CA HIS A 29 -0.29 -1.64 -9.20
C HIS A 29 -1.13 -1.36 -7.96
N HIS A 30 -2.36 -0.89 -8.15
CA HIS A 30 -3.37 -0.66 -7.10
C HIS A 30 -4.45 -1.73 -7.15
N ILE A 31 -4.97 -2.12 -5.98
CA ILE A 31 -6.08 -3.05 -5.85
C ILE A 31 -7.24 -2.35 -5.13
N HIS A 32 -8.34 -2.16 -5.83
CA HIS A 32 -9.61 -1.73 -5.26
C HIS A 32 -10.20 -2.88 -4.44
N ASN A 33 -9.88 -2.91 -3.15
CA ASN A 33 -10.34 -3.98 -2.26
C ASN A 33 -11.69 -3.60 -1.64
N ARG A 34 -12.77 -4.00 -2.29
CA ARG A 34 -14.15 -3.77 -1.83
C ARG A 34 -14.51 -4.75 -0.73
N ASN A 35 -14.40 -4.34 0.49
CA ASN A 35 -14.72 -5.12 1.68
C ASN A 35 -15.53 -4.29 2.70
N VAL A 36 -15.75 -4.84 3.89
CA VAL A 36 -16.51 -4.21 4.98
C VAL A 36 -15.90 -2.92 5.53
N GLU A 37 -14.63 -2.63 5.22
CA GLU A 37 -13.97 -1.40 5.64
C GLU A 37 -14.36 -0.21 4.74
N HIS A 38 -14.85 -0.47 3.52
CA HIS A 38 -15.26 0.55 2.53
C HIS A 38 -14.23 1.64 2.24
N ARG A 39 -12.94 1.37 2.48
CA ARG A 39 -11.87 2.35 2.27
C ARG A 39 -11.47 2.49 0.79
N ASP A 40 -11.86 1.52 -0.05
CA ASP A 40 -11.68 1.52 -1.50
C ASP A 40 -12.15 2.83 -2.14
N ARG A 41 -13.25 3.42 -1.65
CA ARG A 41 -13.77 4.71 -2.13
C ARG A 41 -12.85 5.88 -1.83
N ALA A 42 -12.23 5.90 -0.65
CA ALA A 42 -11.27 6.94 -0.28
C ALA A 42 -9.94 6.78 -1.03
N GLU A 43 -9.49 5.53 -1.20
CA GLU A 43 -8.31 5.18 -1.97
C GLU A 43 -8.49 5.55 -3.45
N ALA A 44 -9.66 5.30 -4.04
CA ALA A 44 -9.99 5.66 -5.42
C ALA A 44 -9.90 7.19 -5.70
N ILE A 45 -9.99 8.03 -4.68
CA ILE A 45 -9.78 9.49 -4.82
C ILE A 45 -8.29 9.82 -4.68
N VAL A 46 -7.63 9.27 -3.68
CA VAL A 46 -6.26 9.65 -3.34
C VAL A 46 -5.24 9.07 -4.33
N VAL A 47 -5.42 7.84 -4.78
CA VAL A 47 -4.47 7.18 -5.68
C VAL A 47 -4.22 7.97 -6.97
N PRO A 48 -5.25 8.38 -7.74
CA PRO A 48 -5.04 9.19 -8.95
C PRO A 48 -4.37 10.54 -8.68
N MET A 49 -4.68 11.18 -7.55
CA MET A 49 -4.05 12.45 -7.15
C MET A 49 -2.55 12.28 -6.93
N VAL A 50 -2.14 11.23 -6.22
CA VAL A 50 -0.73 10.91 -5.98
C VAL A 50 0.00 10.58 -7.28
N LEU A 51 -0.60 9.77 -8.15
CA LEU A 51 0.02 9.41 -9.44
C LEU A 51 0.27 10.66 -10.29
N LYS A 52 -0.72 11.55 -10.37
CA LYS A 52 -0.58 12.83 -11.08
C LYS A 52 0.52 13.70 -10.49
N GLU A 53 0.62 13.79 -9.16
CA GLU A 53 1.68 14.55 -8.50
C GLU A 53 3.07 13.95 -8.77
N LEU A 54 3.21 12.63 -8.74
CA LEU A 54 4.47 11.96 -9.10
C LEU A 54 4.88 12.27 -10.54
N GLU A 55 3.94 12.30 -11.49
CA GLU A 55 4.20 12.72 -12.88
C GLU A 55 4.64 14.20 -12.97
N GLN A 56 3.99 15.09 -12.20
CA GLN A 56 4.37 16.52 -12.13
C GLN A 56 5.76 16.73 -11.52
N LEU A 57 6.19 15.85 -10.61
CA LEU A 57 7.55 15.83 -10.08
C LEU A 57 8.59 15.24 -11.05
N GLY A 58 8.16 14.84 -12.26
CA GLY A 58 9.02 14.35 -13.33
C GLY A 58 9.30 12.85 -13.29
N PHE A 59 8.62 12.08 -12.44
CA PHE A 59 8.79 10.63 -12.39
C PHE A 59 8.01 9.92 -13.50
N SER A 60 8.57 8.83 -14.03
CA SER A 60 7.91 7.97 -15.00
C SER A 60 7.72 6.56 -14.44
N PHE A 61 6.54 5.99 -14.63
CA PHE A 61 6.18 4.65 -14.19
C PHE A 61 5.09 4.07 -15.09
N VAL A 62 4.84 2.77 -14.97
CA VAL A 62 3.64 2.13 -15.54
C VAL A 62 2.61 2.03 -14.42
N TYR A 63 1.35 2.28 -14.74
CA TYR A 63 0.25 2.09 -13.80
C TYR A 63 -0.73 1.04 -14.28
N SER A 64 -1.25 0.25 -13.35
CA SER A 64 -2.39 -0.64 -13.56
C SER A 64 -3.16 -0.84 -12.27
N GLU A 65 -4.40 -1.31 -12.38
CA GLU A 65 -5.27 -1.57 -11.26
C GLU A 65 -6.04 -2.88 -11.43
N SER A 66 -6.47 -3.44 -10.31
CA SER A 66 -7.38 -4.58 -10.22
C SER A 66 -8.47 -4.30 -9.20
N GLU A 67 -9.54 -5.06 -9.28
CA GLU A 67 -10.65 -4.95 -8.34
C GLU A 67 -10.94 -6.33 -7.74
N ILE A 68 -11.18 -6.38 -6.43
CA ILE A 68 -11.66 -7.56 -5.74
C ILE A 68 -12.79 -7.16 -4.77
N GLY A 69 -13.89 -7.91 -4.83
CA GLY A 69 -14.96 -7.82 -3.84
C GLY A 69 -14.92 -9.00 -2.89
N SER A 70 -14.94 -8.76 -1.58
CA SER A 70 -15.04 -9.80 -0.57
C SER A 70 -16.17 -9.50 0.41
N GLN A 71 -17.05 -10.49 0.59
CA GLN A 71 -18.11 -10.43 1.59
C GLN A 71 -17.72 -11.27 2.81
N PRO A 72 -18.12 -10.88 4.02
CA PRO A 72 -17.87 -11.69 5.20
C PRO A 72 -18.53 -13.07 5.09
N TYR A 73 -17.79 -14.12 5.40
CA TYR A 73 -18.33 -15.45 5.63
C TYR A 73 -18.29 -15.75 7.12
N ASN A 74 -19.43 -16.04 7.74
CA ASN A 74 -19.57 -16.21 9.19
C ASN A 74 -18.96 -15.04 10.00
N GLY A 75 -19.12 -13.79 9.55
CA GLY A 75 -18.55 -12.62 10.22
C GLY A 75 -17.04 -12.43 9.99
N GLN A 76 -16.39 -13.30 9.22
CA GLN A 76 -14.98 -13.18 8.87
C GLN A 76 -14.82 -12.76 7.41
N PHE A 77 -13.84 -11.93 7.14
CA PHE A 77 -13.50 -11.48 5.79
C PHE A 77 -12.01 -11.69 5.51
N MET A 78 -11.67 -11.75 4.23
CA MET A 78 -10.29 -11.91 3.79
C MET A 78 -9.44 -10.70 4.19
N TYR A 79 -8.26 -10.96 4.75
CA TYR A 79 -7.33 -9.87 5.07
C TYR A 79 -6.74 -9.27 3.79
N ASP A 80 -6.49 -7.96 3.81
CA ASP A 80 -5.86 -7.26 2.68
C ASP A 80 -4.52 -7.87 2.28
N THR A 81 -3.74 -8.34 3.27
CA THR A 81 -2.47 -9.03 3.01
C THR A 81 -2.63 -10.28 2.15
N ASP A 82 -3.75 -11.00 2.27
CA ASP A 82 -4.01 -12.20 1.49
C ASP A 82 -4.34 -11.83 0.04
N SER A 83 -5.25 -10.87 -0.17
CA SER A 83 -5.60 -10.39 -1.51
C SER A 83 -4.42 -9.74 -2.23
N ILE A 84 -3.65 -8.91 -1.52
CA ILE A 84 -2.45 -8.25 -2.09
C ILE A 84 -1.42 -9.29 -2.54
N ASN A 85 -1.15 -10.32 -1.72
CA ASN A 85 -0.18 -11.36 -2.08
C ASN A 85 -0.69 -12.26 -3.20
N PHE A 86 -1.99 -12.56 -3.26
CA PHE A 86 -2.61 -13.27 -4.37
C PHE A 86 -2.41 -12.53 -5.70
N PHE A 87 -2.82 -11.26 -5.77
CA PHE A 87 -2.68 -10.47 -7.00
C PHE A 87 -1.21 -10.24 -7.37
N ALA A 88 -0.35 -9.94 -6.40
CA ALA A 88 1.07 -9.78 -6.66
C ALA A 88 1.69 -11.04 -7.26
N GLY A 89 1.41 -12.21 -6.68
CA GLY A 89 1.89 -13.49 -7.19
C GLY A 89 1.33 -13.80 -8.59
N TYR A 90 0.03 -13.62 -8.78
CA TYR A 90 -0.63 -13.82 -10.08
C TYR A 90 -0.05 -12.90 -11.17
N ILE A 91 0.10 -11.61 -10.90
CA ILE A 91 0.68 -10.66 -11.86
C ILE A 91 2.11 -11.05 -12.24
N CYS A 92 2.92 -11.51 -11.28
CA CYS A 92 4.27 -12.00 -11.56
C CYS A 92 4.25 -13.26 -12.44
N SER A 93 3.33 -14.20 -12.17
CA SER A 93 3.25 -15.45 -12.93
C SER A 93 2.90 -15.25 -14.42
N VAL A 94 2.16 -14.18 -14.73
CA VAL A 94 1.75 -13.86 -16.12
C VAL A 94 2.63 -12.79 -16.78
N ASN A 95 3.57 -12.20 -16.05
CA ASN A 95 4.48 -11.19 -16.58
C ASN A 95 5.95 -11.48 -16.21
N PRO A 96 6.68 -12.23 -17.04
CA PRO A 96 8.06 -12.63 -16.74
C PRO A 96 9.08 -11.47 -16.71
N ARG A 97 8.68 -10.24 -17.07
CA ARG A 97 9.54 -9.05 -16.96
C ARG A 97 9.59 -8.48 -15.54
N ILE A 98 8.72 -8.94 -14.64
CA ILE A 98 8.75 -8.54 -13.24
C ILE A 98 9.83 -9.35 -12.53
N VAL A 99 10.84 -8.68 -12.02
CA VAL A 99 11.98 -9.29 -11.33
C VAL A 99 11.97 -9.07 -9.81
N LYS A 100 11.20 -8.07 -9.33
CA LYS A 100 11.01 -7.80 -7.90
C LYS A 100 9.59 -7.27 -7.63
N VAL A 101 9.06 -7.58 -6.46
CA VAL A 101 7.80 -7.01 -5.96
C VAL A 101 8.06 -6.25 -4.67
N ALA A 102 7.76 -4.96 -4.67
CA ALA A 102 7.87 -4.12 -3.48
C ALA A 102 6.52 -4.02 -2.75
N MET A 103 6.58 -4.10 -1.41
CA MET A 103 5.44 -3.94 -0.51
C MET A 103 5.74 -2.89 0.57
N GLY A 104 4.76 -2.00 0.83
CA GLY A 104 4.85 -0.97 1.86
C GLY A 104 4.59 -1.56 3.25
N MET A 105 5.63 -2.09 3.88
CA MET A 105 5.64 -2.54 5.27
C MET A 105 6.69 -1.73 6.02
N GLN A 106 6.39 -1.30 7.24
CA GLN A 106 7.27 -0.49 8.08
C GLN A 106 7.59 -1.20 9.41
N ALA A 107 8.59 -0.70 10.16
CA ALA A 107 9.16 -1.36 11.34
C ALA A 107 8.12 -1.79 12.40
N ASN A 108 7.11 -0.97 12.68
CA ASN A 108 6.10 -1.26 13.70
C ASN A 108 5.02 -2.27 13.25
N ASP A 109 4.98 -2.65 11.97
CA ASP A 109 4.09 -3.70 11.48
C ASP A 109 4.64 -5.11 11.71
N ALA A 110 5.88 -5.23 12.17
CA ALA A 110 6.57 -6.49 12.43
C ALA A 110 6.16 -7.20 13.74
N ASN A 111 5.05 -6.83 14.38
CA ASN A 111 4.60 -7.42 15.64
C ASN A 111 4.24 -8.90 15.54
N HIS A 112 4.60 -9.68 16.57
CA HIS A 112 4.46 -11.13 16.68
C HIS A 112 3.06 -11.69 16.38
N SER A 113 1.98 -10.96 16.68
CA SER A 113 0.60 -11.36 16.37
C SER A 113 0.29 -11.45 14.87
N LEU A 114 1.23 -11.06 14.01
CA LEU A 114 1.10 -11.06 12.55
C LEU A 114 1.93 -12.16 11.87
N GLU A 115 2.70 -12.96 12.62
CA GLU A 115 3.60 -13.95 12.02
C GLU A 115 2.85 -15.00 11.20
N GLU A 116 1.80 -15.58 11.74
CA GLU A 116 0.97 -16.55 11.01
C GLU A 116 0.36 -15.96 9.74
N ARG A 117 -0.06 -14.67 9.79
CA ARG A 117 -0.56 -13.96 8.61
C ARG A 117 0.53 -13.75 7.59
N ARG A 118 1.75 -13.43 8.02
CA ARG A 118 2.91 -13.25 7.13
C ARG A 118 3.29 -14.56 6.47
N ILE A 119 3.32 -15.66 7.22
CA ILE A 119 3.57 -17.01 6.70
C ILE A 119 2.51 -17.38 5.65
N ARG A 120 1.22 -17.16 5.96
CA ARG A 120 0.12 -17.44 5.03
C ARG A 120 0.21 -16.57 3.78
N ALA A 121 0.39 -15.28 3.93
CA ALA A 121 0.54 -14.35 2.82
C ALA A 121 1.74 -14.70 1.93
N ASN A 122 2.85 -15.16 2.54
CA ASN A 122 3.99 -15.63 1.79
C ASN A 122 3.68 -16.92 1.01
N LYS A 123 3.01 -17.89 1.61
CA LYS A 123 2.58 -19.12 0.91
C LYS A 123 1.65 -18.82 -0.25
N ILE A 124 0.74 -17.85 -0.10
CA ILE A 124 -0.15 -17.41 -1.19
C ILE A 124 0.68 -16.85 -2.36
N PHE A 125 1.63 -15.99 -2.09
CA PHE A 125 2.48 -15.39 -3.12
C PHE A 125 3.35 -16.45 -3.82
N THR A 126 4.05 -17.28 -3.05
CA THR A 126 4.98 -18.28 -3.59
C THR A 126 4.29 -19.45 -4.29
N ALA A 127 2.97 -19.59 -4.13
CA ALA A 127 2.18 -20.53 -4.93
C ALA A 127 2.12 -20.15 -6.43
N PHE A 128 2.41 -18.89 -6.76
CA PHE A 128 2.37 -18.38 -8.13
C PHE A 128 3.75 -18.10 -8.72
N THR A 129 4.74 -17.75 -7.90
CA THR A 129 6.01 -17.20 -8.40
C THR A 129 7.11 -17.28 -7.36
N ASP A 130 8.37 -17.35 -7.83
CA ASP A 130 9.59 -17.24 -7.02
C ASP A 130 10.20 -15.82 -7.08
N VAL A 131 9.50 -14.85 -7.66
CA VAL A 131 9.97 -13.45 -7.73
C VAL A 131 10.24 -12.92 -6.33
N GLU A 132 11.36 -12.22 -6.17
CA GLU A 132 11.77 -11.64 -4.89
C GLU A 132 10.78 -10.58 -4.40
N LYS A 133 10.36 -10.69 -3.13
CA LYS A 133 9.66 -9.62 -2.42
C LYS A 133 10.65 -8.74 -1.65
N ILE A 134 10.55 -7.43 -1.85
CA ILE A 134 11.33 -6.44 -1.13
C ILE A 134 10.45 -5.50 -0.32
N PHE A 135 11.02 -4.96 0.75
CA PHE A 135 10.32 -4.05 1.69
C PHE A 135 11.15 -2.78 1.90
N PRO A 136 11.15 -1.85 0.93
CA PRO A 136 12.08 -0.71 0.91
C PRO A 136 12.02 0.21 2.13
N VAL A 137 10.90 0.24 2.84
CA VAL A 137 10.67 1.10 4.03
C VAL A 137 10.57 0.31 5.33
N LEU A 138 11.02 -0.96 5.35
CA LEU A 138 10.88 -1.84 6.52
C LEU A 138 11.52 -1.27 7.78
N GLU A 139 12.70 -0.66 7.65
CA GLU A 139 13.46 -0.10 8.78
C GLU A 139 13.03 1.32 9.17
N MET A 140 12.07 1.90 8.46
CA MET A 140 11.62 3.27 8.69
C MET A 140 10.39 3.31 9.61
N THR A 141 10.35 4.29 10.49
CA THR A 141 9.14 4.67 11.23
C THR A 141 8.17 5.47 10.36
N LYS A 142 6.90 5.58 10.77
CA LYS A 142 5.92 6.41 10.05
C LYS A 142 6.36 7.87 9.94
N ARG A 143 7.03 8.40 10.95
CA ARG A 143 7.56 9.76 10.94
C ARG A 143 8.66 9.93 9.91
N GLU A 144 9.62 9.02 9.87
CA GLU A 144 10.71 9.05 8.88
C GLU A 144 10.19 8.89 7.46
N ILE A 145 9.20 8.00 7.23
CA ILE A 145 8.53 7.87 5.94
C ILE A 145 7.87 9.20 5.53
N TYR A 146 7.12 9.82 6.44
CA TYR A 146 6.45 11.09 6.18
C TYR A 146 7.44 12.21 5.86
N ASP A 147 8.52 12.31 6.63
CA ASP A 147 9.54 13.36 6.46
C ASP A 147 10.38 13.17 5.18
N SER A 148 10.53 11.94 4.70
CA SER A 148 11.20 11.64 3.44
C SER A 148 10.43 12.09 2.19
N LEU A 149 9.12 12.32 2.31
CA LEU A 149 8.29 12.77 1.21
C LEU A 149 8.47 14.27 0.94
N PRO A 150 8.42 14.72 -0.33
CA PRO A 150 8.32 16.13 -0.65
C PRO A 150 7.02 16.72 -0.09
N GLU A 151 7.02 18.01 0.18
CA GLU A 151 5.89 18.69 0.82
C GLU A 151 4.56 18.47 0.09
N SER A 152 4.59 18.47 -1.24
CA SER A 152 3.42 18.24 -2.09
C SER A 152 2.76 16.88 -1.88
N LEU A 153 3.53 15.82 -1.54
CA LEU A 153 3.02 14.48 -1.31
C LEU A 153 2.63 14.20 0.16
N ARG A 154 3.12 14.99 1.13
CA ARG A 154 2.98 14.70 2.57
C ARG A 154 1.54 14.53 3.05
N ASN A 155 0.58 15.14 2.39
CA ASN A 155 -0.83 15.06 2.77
C ASN A 155 -1.68 14.27 1.76
N MET A 156 -1.07 13.69 0.73
CA MET A 156 -1.73 12.94 -0.32
C MET A 156 -1.73 11.43 -0.05
N PHE A 157 -2.22 10.99 1.12
CA PHE A 157 -2.35 9.58 1.42
C PHE A 157 -3.62 9.29 2.22
N TRP A 158 -4.11 8.07 2.12
CA TRP A 158 -5.25 7.57 2.90
C TRP A 158 -4.87 6.33 3.69
N SER A 159 -4.73 6.46 5.01
CA SER A 159 -4.37 5.34 5.89
C SER A 159 -5.49 4.91 6.84
N CYS A 160 -6.61 5.63 6.90
CA CYS A 160 -7.74 5.28 7.77
C CYS A 160 -8.43 4.00 7.27
N ARG A 161 -8.61 3.03 8.18
CA ARG A 161 -9.29 1.76 7.86
C ARG A 161 -10.81 1.81 7.97
N VAL A 162 -11.35 2.85 8.61
CA VAL A 162 -12.79 3.02 8.82
C VAL A 162 -13.16 4.47 8.46
N PRO A 163 -13.22 4.81 7.16
CA PRO A 163 -13.56 6.15 6.70
C PRO A 163 -14.94 6.58 7.19
N VAL A 164 -15.08 7.86 7.47
CA VAL A 164 -16.38 8.50 7.75
C VAL A 164 -16.82 9.24 6.50
N TYR A 165 -17.87 8.75 5.87
CA TYR A 165 -18.46 9.36 4.66
C TYR A 165 -19.57 10.31 5.06
N THR A 166 -19.45 11.57 4.66
CA THR A 166 -20.49 12.58 4.76
C THR A 166 -21.01 12.93 3.35
N LYS A 167 -22.03 13.76 3.25
CA LYS A 167 -22.51 14.25 1.95
C LYS A 167 -21.48 15.10 1.21
N GLU A 168 -20.57 15.74 1.96
CA GLU A 168 -19.65 16.76 1.44
C GLU A 168 -18.20 16.31 1.40
N SER A 169 -17.82 15.29 2.22
CA SER A 169 -16.43 14.91 2.39
C SER A 169 -16.24 13.48 2.87
N ILE A 170 -15.00 13.01 2.75
CA ILE A 170 -14.53 11.78 3.37
C ILE A 170 -13.51 12.16 4.44
N GLN A 171 -13.71 11.69 5.66
CA GLN A 171 -12.86 12.01 6.79
C GLN A 171 -12.27 10.77 7.46
N PRO A 172 -11.05 10.82 7.99
CA PRO A 172 -10.50 9.74 8.81
C PRO A 172 -11.28 9.64 10.13
N CYS A 173 -11.51 8.41 10.61
CA CYS A 173 -12.28 8.18 11.84
C CYS A 173 -11.58 8.65 13.13
N GLY A 174 -10.30 8.93 13.11
CA GLY A 174 -9.49 9.38 14.26
C GLY A 174 -9.23 8.31 15.33
N LYS A 175 -9.85 7.11 15.26
CA LYS A 175 -9.83 6.10 16.34
C LYS A 175 -9.35 4.71 15.91
N CYS A 176 -9.24 4.39 14.63
CA CYS A 176 -8.68 3.10 14.22
C CYS A 176 -7.15 3.07 14.48
N LYS A 177 -6.59 1.86 14.56
CA LYS A 177 -5.16 1.66 14.84
C LYS A 177 -4.26 2.58 14.00
N THR A 178 -4.53 2.69 12.71
CA THR A 178 -3.72 3.50 11.79
C THR A 178 -3.86 5.00 12.06
N CYS A 179 -5.08 5.48 12.40
CA CYS A 179 -5.26 6.89 12.79
C CYS A 179 -4.49 7.21 14.08
N LEU A 180 -4.52 6.31 15.08
CA LEU A 180 -3.75 6.49 16.32
C LEU A 180 -2.25 6.48 16.05
N GLN A 181 -1.74 5.57 15.25
CA GLN A 181 -0.33 5.54 14.86
C GLN A 181 0.13 6.84 14.17
N LEU A 182 -0.70 7.44 13.31
CA LEU A 182 -0.38 8.72 12.67
C LEU A 182 -0.37 9.86 13.69
N LYS A 183 -1.30 9.86 14.64
CA LYS A 183 -1.34 10.85 15.74
C LYS A 183 -0.11 10.72 16.63
N ASP A 184 0.26 9.51 17.03
CA ASP A 184 1.44 9.22 17.86
C ASP A 184 2.75 9.63 17.15
N ALA A 185 2.78 9.54 15.83
CA ALA A 185 3.88 10.01 15.00
C ALA A 185 3.88 11.53 14.75
N GLY A 186 2.89 12.28 15.28
CA GLY A 186 2.76 13.73 15.09
C GLY A 186 2.46 14.14 13.64
N ILE A 187 1.78 13.27 12.87
CA ILE A 187 1.49 13.53 11.45
C ILE A 187 0.09 14.13 11.27
N ARG A 188 -0.84 13.79 12.16
CA ARG A 188 -2.24 14.27 12.17
C ARG A 188 -2.77 14.40 13.59
#